data_0ca03313131e2a3a01af11c336e7a416
#
_entry.id   0ca03313131e2a3a01af11c336e7a416
#
_cell.length_a   1.000
_cell.length_b   1.000
_cell.length_c   1.000
_cell.angle_alpha   90.00
_cell.angle_beta   90.00
_cell.angle_gamma   90.00
#
_symmetry.space_group_name_H-M   'P 1'
#
loop_
_entity.id
_entity.type
_entity.pdbx_description
1 polymer ?
#
loop_
_entity_poly.entity_id
_entity_poly.type
_entity_poly.pdbx_seq_one_letter_code
_entity_poly.pdbx_strand_id
1 'polypeptide(L)'
;IIAGMGGEAGTSIAPAVAQVAREKGALTVGIVTEPFAIEGIPRMHHARVGISELRKHVDVLIIIKNQRLLADYSNDILLPEAFAKSDEVLMQATRGIADLLTVPWIIEFWLSDMKYIFSDGGDTIMGVGAHRGENRAIKAAMMALEKPLFEEVSIEAAEQILVNFTGDSNLGLDEVHEAMWLIYEEVGREENISFGMAL
;
A
#
# COMPACT_ATOMS: atom_id res chain seq x y z
N ILE A 1 -7.82 -6.42 -6.66
CA ILE A 1 -7.60 -6.24 -8.10
C ILE A 1 -6.23 -5.63 -8.29
N ILE A 2 -5.37 -6.29 -9.07
CA ILE A 2 -4.00 -5.86 -9.31
C ILE A 2 -3.84 -5.64 -10.80
N ALA A 3 -3.37 -4.47 -11.23
CA ALA A 3 -3.23 -4.15 -12.64
C ALA A 3 -2.13 -3.10 -12.93
N GLY A 4 -1.41 -3.29 -14.04
CA GLY A 4 -0.61 -2.23 -14.67
C GLY A 4 -1.52 -1.37 -15.56
N MET A 5 -1.63 -0.09 -15.26
CA MET A 5 -2.48 0.84 -16.00
C MET A 5 -1.76 1.38 -17.24
N GLY A 6 -2.53 1.83 -18.22
CA GLY A 6 -2.01 2.35 -19.49
C GLY A 6 -2.07 1.35 -20.65
N GLY A 7 -2.12 0.06 -20.36
CA GLY A 7 -2.44 -0.99 -21.32
C GLY A 7 -3.95 -1.21 -21.42
N GLU A 8 -4.42 -1.87 -22.48
CA GLU A 8 -5.85 -2.09 -22.72
C GLU A 8 -6.50 -2.95 -21.62
N ALA A 9 -5.88 -4.06 -21.26
CA ALA A 9 -6.40 -4.98 -20.26
C ALA A 9 -6.52 -4.34 -18.87
N GLY A 10 -5.44 -3.76 -18.35
CA GLY A 10 -5.45 -3.14 -17.02
C GLY A 10 -6.42 -1.97 -16.95
N THR A 11 -6.42 -1.12 -17.97
CA THR A 11 -7.19 0.13 -17.96
C THR A 11 -8.69 -0.09 -18.14
N SER A 12 -9.08 -1.06 -18.98
CA SER A 12 -10.50 -1.28 -19.33
C SER A 12 -11.14 -2.40 -18.52
N ILE A 13 -10.41 -3.49 -18.22
CA ILE A 13 -10.98 -4.66 -17.56
C ILE A 13 -11.01 -4.48 -16.03
N ALA A 14 -9.97 -3.86 -15.43
CA ALA A 14 -9.92 -3.72 -13.97
C ALA A 14 -11.13 -2.96 -13.39
N PRO A 15 -11.59 -1.83 -13.95
CA PRO A 15 -12.80 -1.16 -13.48
C PRO A 15 -14.06 -2.02 -13.60
N ALA A 16 -14.22 -2.76 -14.69
CA ALA A 16 -15.38 -3.64 -14.89
C ALA A 16 -15.42 -4.79 -13.87
N VAL A 17 -14.26 -5.40 -13.58
CA VAL A 17 -14.15 -6.44 -12.53
C VAL A 17 -14.45 -5.83 -11.15
N ALA A 18 -13.95 -4.64 -10.87
CA ALA A 18 -14.20 -3.93 -9.61
C ALA A 18 -15.69 -3.66 -9.41
N GLN A 19 -16.38 -3.20 -10.46
CA GLN A 19 -17.81 -2.97 -10.43
C GLN A 19 -18.57 -4.24 -10.03
N VAL A 20 -18.30 -5.36 -10.70
CA VAL A 20 -18.95 -6.64 -10.40
C VAL A 20 -18.67 -7.12 -8.97
N ALA A 21 -17.43 -6.96 -8.50
CA ALA A 21 -17.05 -7.33 -7.13
C ALA A 21 -17.85 -6.51 -6.10
N ARG A 22 -17.91 -5.19 -6.29
CA ARG A 22 -18.66 -4.27 -5.43
C ARG A 22 -20.17 -4.57 -5.43
N GLU A 23 -20.76 -4.83 -6.60
CA GLU A 23 -22.17 -5.22 -6.72
C GLU A 23 -22.50 -6.51 -5.94
N LYS A 24 -21.51 -7.40 -5.75
CA LYS A 24 -21.61 -8.60 -4.91
C LYS A 24 -21.36 -8.35 -3.42
N GLY A 25 -21.08 -7.12 -3.00
CA GLY A 25 -20.79 -6.76 -1.60
C GLY A 25 -19.41 -7.19 -1.13
N ALA A 26 -18.51 -7.51 -2.04
CA ALA A 26 -17.11 -7.81 -1.70
C ALA A 26 -16.35 -6.54 -1.36
N LEU A 27 -15.54 -6.56 -0.28
CA LEU A 27 -14.52 -5.53 -0.05
C LEU A 27 -13.54 -5.54 -1.22
N THR A 28 -13.49 -4.44 -1.95
CA THR A 28 -12.75 -4.36 -3.22
C THR A 28 -11.57 -3.43 -3.10
N VAL A 29 -10.37 -3.99 -3.17
CA VAL A 29 -9.10 -3.26 -3.14
C VAL A 29 -8.46 -3.25 -4.52
N GLY A 30 -8.13 -2.07 -5.01
CA GLY A 30 -7.35 -1.87 -6.23
C GLY A 30 -5.91 -1.51 -5.90
N ILE A 31 -4.94 -2.23 -6.47
CA ILE A 31 -3.51 -1.92 -6.38
C ILE A 31 -3.00 -1.82 -7.81
N VAL A 32 -2.64 -0.62 -8.24
CA VAL A 32 -2.33 -0.38 -9.65
C VAL A 32 -1.05 0.42 -9.82
N THR A 33 -0.38 0.23 -10.95
CA THR A 33 0.82 0.99 -11.31
C THR A 33 0.52 2.01 -12.39
N GLU A 34 1.02 3.25 -12.24
CA GLU A 34 1.12 4.22 -13.32
C GLU A 34 2.38 3.94 -14.17
N PRO A 35 2.31 4.11 -15.50
CA PRO A 35 3.46 3.90 -16.38
C PRO A 35 4.65 4.80 -16.03
N PHE A 36 5.86 4.38 -16.42
CA PHE A 36 7.02 5.27 -16.46
C PHE A 36 6.82 6.39 -17.50
N ALA A 37 7.43 7.56 -17.26
CA ALA A 37 7.36 8.68 -18.21
C ALA A 37 7.89 8.31 -19.61
N ILE A 38 8.87 7.42 -19.69
CA ILE A 38 9.44 6.92 -20.96
C ILE A 38 8.42 6.13 -21.82
N GLU A 39 7.33 5.61 -21.21
CA GLU A 39 6.30 4.89 -21.95
C GLU A 39 5.37 5.81 -22.76
N GLY A 40 5.48 7.12 -22.54
CA GLY A 40 4.89 8.17 -23.35
C GLY A 40 3.57 8.73 -22.81
N ILE A 41 3.26 9.94 -23.26
CA ILE A 41 2.09 10.71 -22.83
C ILE A 41 0.77 9.98 -23.10
N PRO A 42 0.55 9.35 -24.27
CA PRO A 42 -0.72 8.67 -24.54
C PRO A 42 -0.99 7.53 -23.56
N ARG A 43 0.05 6.76 -23.20
CA ARG A 43 -0.07 5.65 -22.26
C ARG A 43 -0.37 6.15 -20.85
N MET A 44 0.29 7.21 -20.41
CA MET A 44 0.01 7.87 -19.14
C MET A 44 -1.41 8.43 -19.08
N HIS A 45 -1.87 9.09 -20.17
CA HIS A 45 -3.25 9.60 -20.22
C HIS A 45 -4.27 8.46 -20.10
N HIS A 46 -4.08 7.38 -20.85
CA HIS A 46 -4.94 6.19 -20.79
C HIS A 46 -4.94 5.59 -19.39
N ALA A 47 -3.79 5.47 -18.74
CA ALA A 47 -3.69 5.01 -17.35
C ALA A 47 -4.54 5.86 -16.39
N ARG A 48 -4.43 7.17 -16.46
CA ARG A 48 -5.19 8.11 -15.61
C ARG A 48 -6.70 8.00 -15.79
N VAL A 49 -7.15 7.84 -17.02
CA VAL A 49 -8.58 7.59 -17.31
C VAL A 49 -9.07 6.31 -16.65
N GLY A 50 -8.32 5.21 -16.79
CA GLY A 50 -8.67 3.93 -16.16
C GLY A 50 -8.61 3.96 -14.63
N ILE A 51 -7.62 4.65 -14.05
CA ILE A 51 -7.52 4.87 -12.61
C ILE A 51 -8.74 5.64 -12.09
N SER A 52 -9.11 6.71 -12.78
CA SER A 52 -10.30 7.52 -12.42
C SER A 52 -11.60 6.69 -12.50
N GLU A 53 -11.70 5.78 -13.44
CA GLU A 53 -12.85 4.89 -13.53
C GLU A 53 -12.83 3.80 -12.45
N LEU A 54 -11.67 3.17 -12.21
CA LEU A 54 -11.49 2.15 -11.18
C LEU A 54 -11.83 2.70 -9.79
N ARG A 55 -11.45 3.96 -9.49
CA ARG A 55 -11.71 4.66 -8.22
C ARG A 55 -13.19 4.65 -7.83
N LYS A 56 -14.11 4.67 -8.80
CA LYS A 56 -15.55 4.67 -8.54
C LYS A 56 -16.08 3.32 -8.04
N HIS A 57 -15.32 2.26 -8.24
CA HIS A 57 -15.74 0.88 -8.04
C HIS A 57 -14.94 0.11 -6.99
N VAL A 58 -13.95 0.73 -6.37
CA VAL A 58 -13.17 0.12 -5.29
C VAL A 58 -13.41 0.84 -3.96
N ASP A 59 -13.26 0.12 -2.86
CA ASP A 59 -13.31 0.68 -1.52
C ASP A 59 -11.95 1.29 -1.14
N VAL A 60 -10.86 0.71 -1.65
CA VAL A 60 -9.47 1.17 -1.47
C VAL A 60 -8.78 1.21 -2.81
N LEU A 61 -8.05 2.28 -3.09
CA LEU A 61 -7.21 2.41 -4.27
C LEU A 61 -5.79 2.83 -3.91
N ILE A 62 -4.84 1.94 -4.18
CA ILE A 62 -3.42 2.18 -4.02
C ILE A 62 -2.81 2.36 -5.40
N ILE A 63 -2.18 3.53 -5.63
CA ILE A 63 -1.58 3.88 -6.92
C ILE A 63 -0.07 3.95 -6.76
N ILE A 64 0.64 3.05 -7.42
CA ILE A 64 2.09 3.02 -7.48
C ILE A 64 2.56 3.85 -8.67
N LYS A 65 3.18 5.00 -8.41
CA LYS A 65 3.76 5.84 -9.47
C LYS A 65 5.15 5.32 -9.82
N ASN A 66 5.28 4.51 -10.87
CA ASN A 66 6.54 3.89 -11.27
C ASN A 66 7.70 4.89 -11.38
N GLN A 67 7.43 6.12 -11.84
CA GLN A 67 8.44 7.16 -11.97
C GLN A 67 9.11 7.52 -10.63
N ARG A 68 8.38 7.40 -9.51
CA ARG A 68 8.94 7.69 -8.17
C ARG A 68 9.88 6.61 -7.67
N LEU A 69 9.68 5.37 -8.09
CA LEU A 69 10.57 4.28 -7.73
C LEU A 69 12.00 4.49 -8.24
N LEU A 70 12.17 5.39 -9.20
CA LEU A 70 13.49 5.75 -9.74
C LEU A 70 14.21 6.83 -8.94
N ALA A 71 13.54 7.52 -8.03
CA ALA A 71 14.13 8.63 -7.27
C ALA A 71 15.28 8.18 -6.35
N ASP A 72 15.23 6.94 -5.88
CA ASP A 72 16.26 6.35 -5.01
C ASP A 72 17.46 5.74 -5.79
N TYR A 73 17.38 5.71 -7.11
CA TYR A 73 18.43 5.13 -7.96
C TYR A 73 19.24 6.23 -8.65
N SER A 74 20.56 6.02 -8.73
CA SER A 74 21.42 6.78 -9.63
C SER A 74 20.93 6.61 -11.08
N ASN A 75 21.23 7.57 -11.95
CA ASN A 75 20.77 7.62 -13.34
C ASN A 75 21.14 6.40 -14.21
N ASP A 76 21.77 5.38 -13.63
CA ASP A 76 22.32 4.21 -14.32
C ASP A 76 21.46 2.93 -14.18
N ILE A 77 20.22 3.03 -13.66
CA ILE A 77 19.36 1.86 -13.53
C ILE A 77 18.99 1.31 -14.93
N LEU A 78 19.15 0.01 -15.12
CA LEU A 78 18.76 -0.65 -16.36
C LEU A 78 17.22 -0.77 -16.45
N LEU A 79 16.69 -0.66 -17.68
CA LEU A 79 15.25 -0.73 -17.92
C LEU A 79 14.59 -2.00 -17.32
N PRO A 80 15.16 -3.23 -17.47
CA PRO A 80 14.60 -4.41 -16.83
C PRO A 80 14.58 -4.33 -15.30
N GLU A 81 15.56 -3.68 -14.68
CA GLU A 81 15.64 -3.51 -13.23
C GLU A 81 14.58 -2.54 -12.73
N ALA A 82 14.31 -1.46 -13.47
CA ALA A 82 13.24 -0.51 -13.14
C ALA A 82 11.86 -1.20 -13.13
N PHE A 83 11.56 -2.03 -14.12
CA PHE A 83 10.33 -2.81 -14.16
C PHE A 83 10.27 -3.87 -13.05
N ALA A 84 11.37 -4.59 -12.81
CA ALA A 84 11.45 -5.56 -11.71
C ALA A 84 11.18 -4.89 -10.34
N LYS A 85 11.65 -3.65 -10.16
CA LYS A 85 11.38 -2.88 -8.95
C LYS A 85 9.90 -2.50 -8.80
N SER A 86 9.26 -2.12 -9.89
CA SER A 86 7.80 -1.89 -9.91
C SER A 86 7.02 -3.15 -9.51
N ASP A 87 7.41 -4.30 -10.05
CA ASP A 87 6.79 -5.58 -9.71
C ASP A 87 7.03 -5.97 -8.25
N GLU A 88 8.24 -5.73 -7.72
CA GLU A 88 8.56 -5.98 -6.31
C GLU A 88 7.66 -5.16 -5.37
N VAL A 89 7.53 -3.86 -5.65
CA VAL A 89 6.68 -2.96 -4.84
C VAL A 89 5.21 -3.37 -4.93
N LEU A 90 4.74 -3.70 -6.13
CA LEU A 90 3.37 -4.20 -6.33
C LEU A 90 3.12 -5.49 -5.54
N MET A 91 4.09 -6.40 -5.53
CA MET A 91 4.02 -7.63 -4.76
C MET A 91 4.01 -7.37 -3.24
N GLN A 92 4.86 -6.45 -2.76
CA GLN A 92 4.91 -6.07 -1.34
C GLN A 92 3.57 -5.45 -0.89
N ALA A 93 3.02 -4.53 -1.67
CA ALA A 93 1.71 -3.93 -1.40
C ALA A 93 0.59 -4.98 -1.36
N THR A 94 0.60 -5.90 -2.32
CA THR A 94 -0.37 -7.00 -2.38
C THR A 94 -0.27 -7.92 -1.18
N ARG A 95 0.95 -8.33 -0.80
CA ARG A 95 1.17 -9.18 0.38
C ARG A 95 0.74 -8.48 1.65
N GLY A 96 1.11 -7.21 1.85
CA GLY A 96 0.72 -6.46 3.05
C GLY A 96 -0.78 -6.46 3.29
N ILE A 97 -1.58 -6.31 2.22
CA ILE A 97 -3.05 -6.39 2.33
C ILE A 97 -3.56 -7.83 2.44
N ALA A 98 -2.98 -8.76 1.69
CA ALA A 98 -3.39 -10.17 1.76
C ALA A 98 -3.12 -10.76 3.14
N ASP A 99 -1.97 -10.45 3.73
CA ASP A 99 -1.59 -10.90 5.06
C ASP A 99 -2.57 -10.42 6.13
N LEU A 100 -3.12 -9.21 6.00
CA LEU A 100 -4.19 -8.70 6.88
C LEU A 100 -5.43 -9.61 6.90
N LEU A 101 -5.68 -10.39 5.86
CA LEU A 101 -6.86 -11.22 5.71
C LEU A 101 -6.62 -12.71 5.89
N THR A 102 -5.38 -13.18 5.75
CA THR A 102 -5.08 -14.62 5.59
C THR A 102 -4.16 -15.19 6.66
N VAL A 103 -3.37 -14.36 7.32
CA VAL A 103 -2.44 -14.83 8.35
C VAL A 103 -3.17 -14.95 9.69
N PRO A 104 -2.93 -16.02 10.47
CA PRO A 104 -3.45 -16.09 11.84
C PRO A 104 -2.78 -15.01 12.70
N TRP A 105 -3.58 -14.15 13.29
CA TRP A 105 -3.13 -13.02 14.07
C TRP A 105 -3.02 -13.35 15.56
N ILE A 106 -2.08 -12.76 16.26
CA ILE A 106 -2.07 -12.69 17.73
C ILE A 106 -3.00 -11.55 18.19
N ILE A 107 -2.98 -10.44 17.46
CA ILE A 107 -3.94 -9.34 17.63
C ILE A 107 -4.68 -9.23 16.31
N GLU A 108 -5.94 -9.67 16.30
CA GLU A 108 -6.75 -9.84 15.10
C GLU A 108 -7.37 -8.53 14.62
N PHE A 109 -7.31 -8.31 13.30
CA PHE A 109 -8.23 -7.42 12.61
C PHE A 109 -9.44 -8.19 12.12
N TRP A 110 -10.62 -7.69 12.43
CA TRP A 110 -11.83 -8.25 11.85
C TRP A 110 -12.09 -7.62 10.47
N LEU A 111 -12.64 -8.40 9.57
CA LEU A 111 -13.04 -7.90 8.24
C LEU A 111 -14.03 -6.72 8.36
N SER A 112 -14.82 -6.66 9.43
CA SER A 112 -15.68 -5.52 9.77
C SER A 112 -14.90 -4.24 10.01
N ASP A 113 -13.77 -4.33 10.71
CA ASP A 113 -12.93 -3.19 11.05
C ASP A 113 -12.24 -2.66 9.79
N MET A 114 -11.77 -3.57 8.95
CA MET A 114 -11.24 -3.21 7.63
C MET A 114 -12.30 -2.55 6.75
N LYS A 115 -13.53 -3.09 6.73
CA LYS A 115 -14.64 -2.46 6.01
C LYS A 115 -14.93 -1.07 6.54
N TYR A 116 -14.89 -0.87 7.85
CA TYR A 116 -15.10 0.44 8.47
C TYR A 116 -13.98 1.42 8.10
N ILE A 117 -12.71 1.02 8.25
CA ILE A 117 -11.53 1.85 7.92
C ILE A 117 -11.53 2.25 6.44
N PHE A 118 -11.97 1.35 5.56
CA PHE A 118 -11.95 1.56 4.12
C PHE A 118 -13.26 2.07 3.51
N SER A 119 -14.33 2.21 4.30
CA SER A 119 -15.68 2.51 3.77
C SER A 119 -15.85 3.95 3.29
N ASP A 120 -15.09 4.89 3.82
CA ASP A 120 -15.23 6.31 3.47
C ASP A 120 -14.54 6.70 2.16
N GLY A 121 -13.81 5.78 1.54
CA GLY A 121 -13.19 5.92 0.23
C GLY A 121 -12.25 7.14 0.17
N GLY A 122 -11.01 6.94 -0.16
CA GLY A 122 -10.04 8.03 -0.24
C GLY A 122 -8.75 7.59 -0.91
N ASP A 123 -7.86 8.54 -1.07
CA ASP A 123 -6.50 8.22 -1.50
C ASP A 123 -5.79 7.49 -0.36
N THR A 124 -5.32 6.30 -0.66
CA THR A 124 -4.64 5.46 0.30
C THR A 124 -3.16 5.47 0.02
N ILE A 125 -2.38 5.82 1.03
CA ILE A 125 -0.92 5.68 1.01
C ILE A 125 -0.51 4.42 1.76
N MET A 126 0.60 3.83 1.37
CA MET A 126 1.14 2.65 2.01
C MET A 126 2.64 2.82 2.19
N GLY A 127 3.13 2.54 3.37
CA GLY A 127 4.56 2.42 3.66
C GLY A 127 4.90 0.99 4.03
N VAL A 128 6.05 0.52 3.63
CA VAL A 128 6.57 -0.80 3.97
C VAL A 128 8.00 -0.67 4.46
N GLY A 129 8.29 -1.26 5.60
CA GLY A 129 9.63 -1.34 6.15
C GLY A 129 9.93 -2.72 6.67
N ALA A 130 11.15 -3.20 6.42
CA ALA A 130 11.63 -4.47 6.95
C ALA A 130 13.07 -4.33 7.42
N HIS A 131 13.36 -4.80 8.61
CA HIS A 131 14.71 -4.78 9.16
C HIS A 131 14.99 -6.03 10.01
N ARG A 132 16.27 -6.33 10.19
CA ARG A 132 16.76 -7.45 11.03
C ARG A 132 17.85 -6.95 11.97
N GLY A 133 18.01 -7.64 13.11
CA GLY A 133 19.05 -7.34 14.09
C GLY A 133 18.59 -6.32 15.13
N GLU A 134 19.51 -5.53 15.64
CA GLU A 134 19.27 -4.59 16.74
C GLU A 134 18.32 -3.47 16.32
N ASN A 135 17.36 -3.13 17.18
CA ASN A 135 16.32 -2.10 16.95
C ASN A 135 15.52 -2.34 15.67
N ARG A 136 15.28 -3.61 15.31
CA ARG A 136 14.65 -4.02 14.04
C ARG A 136 13.26 -3.44 13.85
N ALA A 137 12.43 -3.39 14.90
CA ALA A 137 11.06 -2.89 14.81
C ALA A 137 11.02 -1.37 14.58
N ILE A 138 11.79 -0.59 15.34
CA ILE A 138 11.92 0.86 15.13
C ILE A 138 12.44 1.17 13.74
N LYS A 139 13.50 0.49 13.30
CA LYS A 139 14.08 0.73 11.97
C LYS A 139 13.11 0.36 10.85
N ALA A 140 12.34 -0.70 11.01
CA ALA A 140 11.29 -1.05 10.04
C ALA A 140 10.19 0.01 10.02
N ALA A 141 9.74 0.50 11.18
CA ALA A 141 8.77 1.59 11.26
C ALA A 141 9.28 2.87 10.59
N MET A 142 10.51 3.29 10.89
CA MET A 142 11.14 4.44 10.22
C MET A 142 11.16 4.28 8.70
N MET A 143 11.58 3.13 8.20
CA MET A 143 11.58 2.85 6.75
C MET A 143 10.19 2.94 6.14
N ALA A 144 9.15 2.49 6.85
CA ALA A 144 7.77 2.56 6.38
C ALA A 144 7.27 4.01 6.35
N LEU A 145 7.68 4.84 7.30
CA LEU A 145 7.28 6.24 7.41
C LEU A 145 8.06 7.16 6.44
N GLU A 146 9.37 6.93 6.29
CA GLU A 146 10.24 7.77 5.46
C GLU A 146 10.00 7.59 3.96
N LYS A 147 9.52 6.42 3.55
CA LYS A 147 9.30 6.07 2.15
C LYS A 147 7.87 5.62 1.90
N PRO A 148 6.87 6.49 2.05
CA PRO A 148 5.54 6.16 1.58
C PRO A 148 5.63 5.91 0.08
N LEU A 149 5.24 4.72 -0.33
CA LEU A 149 5.47 4.23 -1.69
C LEU A 149 4.69 5.05 -2.75
N PHE A 150 3.75 5.94 -2.35
CA PHE A 150 2.69 6.26 -3.30
C PHE A 150 2.28 7.72 -3.48
N GLU A 151 2.45 8.67 -2.57
CA GLU A 151 2.07 10.08 -2.86
C GLU A 151 2.81 11.15 -2.03
N GLU A 152 2.69 12.43 -2.45
CA GLU A 152 3.16 13.61 -1.70
C GLU A 152 2.21 13.98 -0.53
N VAL A 153 1.48 13.00 -0.02
CA VAL A 153 0.56 13.21 1.09
C VAL A 153 1.30 12.92 2.38
N SER A 154 1.26 13.87 3.31
CA SER A 154 1.80 13.67 4.64
C SER A 154 0.95 12.65 5.41
N ILE A 155 1.59 11.77 6.16
CA ILE A 155 0.91 10.84 7.06
C ILE A 155 0.06 11.56 8.12
N GLU A 156 0.43 12.79 8.47
CA GLU A 156 -0.32 13.65 9.39
C GLU A 156 -1.75 13.96 8.89
N ALA A 157 -1.95 13.93 7.56
CA ALA A 157 -3.24 14.17 6.94
C ALA A 157 -4.13 12.91 6.87
N ALA A 158 -3.59 11.74 7.22
CA ALA A 158 -4.34 10.49 7.17
C ALA A 158 -5.46 10.49 8.21
N GLU A 159 -6.70 10.24 7.81
CA GLU A 159 -7.85 10.15 8.71
C GLU A 159 -7.87 8.83 9.48
N GLN A 160 -7.42 7.75 8.84
CA GLN A 160 -7.33 6.41 9.42
C GLN A 160 -5.97 5.79 9.07
N ILE A 161 -5.39 5.10 10.02
CA ILE A 161 -4.10 4.42 9.84
C ILE A 161 -4.24 2.97 10.28
N LEU A 162 -3.77 2.08 9.42
CA LEU A 162 -3.72 0.66 9.69
C LEU A 162 -2.25 0.22 9.73
N VAL A 163 -1.80 -0.28 10.87
CA VAL A 163 -0.44 -0.77 11.06
C VAL A 163 -0.44 -2.28 11.16
N ASN A 164 0.38 -2.91 10.35
CA ASN A 164 0.60 -4.35 10.37
C ASN A 164 2.03 -4.67 10.81
N PHE A 165 2.18 -5.40 11.91
CA PHE A 165 3.45 -5.97 12.34
C PHE A 165 3.51 -7.45 11.98
N THR A 166 4.55 -7.84 11.23
CA THR A 166 4.85 -9.25 10.97
C THR A 166 6.26 -9.54 11.44
N GLY A 167 6.40 -10.52 12.30
CA GLY A 167 7.67 -10.91 12.88
C GLY A 167 7.82 -12.41 13.03
N ASP A 168 8.88 -12.83 13.69
CA ASP A 168 9.10 -14.20 14.12
C ASP A 168 8.74 -14.37 15.61
N SER A 169 8.75 -15.60 16.10
CA SER A 169 8.37 -15.93 17.47
C SER A 169 9.23 -15.27 18.57
N ASN A 170 10.28 -14.55 18.21
CA ASN A 170 11.14 -13.82 19.12
C ASN A 170 10.88 -12.30 19.11
N LEU A 171 9.82 -11.82 18.43
CA LEU A 171 9.42 -10.44 18.46
C LEU A 171 8.91 -10.06 19.85
N GLY A 172 9.62 -9.13 20.51
CA GLY A 172 9.29 -8.69 21.86
C GLY A 172 8.18 -7.64 21.89
N LEU A 173 7.40 -7.65 22.98
CA LEU A 173 6.34 -6.64 23.17
C LEU A 173 6.92 -5.22 23.22
N ASP A 174 8.07 -5.03 23.87
CA ASP A 174 8.73 -3.74 23.98
C ASP A 174 9.17 -3.23 22.60
N GLU A 175 9.65 -4.11 21.71
CA GLU A 175 10.01 -3.74 20.33
C GLU A 175 8.81 -3.20 19.54
N VAL A 176 7.64 -3.85 19.69
CA VAL A 176 6.40 -3.41 19.05
C VAL A 176 5.92 -2.07 19.64
N HIS A 177 6.00 -1.95 20.98
CA HIS A 177 5.62 -0.72 21.68
C HIS A 177 6.45 0.48 21.24
N GLU A 178 7.77 0.34 21.16
CA GLU A 178 8.67 1.39 20.72
C GLU A 178 8.40 1.81 19.26
N ALA A 179 8.15 0.84 18.38
CA ALA A 179 7.80 1.11 16.99
C ALA A 179 6.44 1.82 16.85
N MET A 180 5.44 1.42 17.64
CA MET A 180 4.14 2.09 17.68
C MET A 180 4.24 3.50 18.21
N TRP A 181 5.06 3.72 19.25
CA TRP A 181 5.28 5.05 19.80
C TRP A 181 5.85 6.01 18.75
N LEU A 182 6.84 5.56 17.97
CA LEU A 182 7.37 6.32 16.85
C LEU A 182 6.28 6.70 15.83
N ILE A 183 5.41 5.76 15.51
CA ILE A 183 4.30 6.01 14.57
C ILE A 183 3.34 7.05 15.15
N TYR A 184 2.99 6.97 16.44
CA TYR A 184 2.14 7.95 17.11
C TYR A 184 2.75 9.36 17.12
N GLU A 185 4.06 9.48 17.35
CA GLU A 185 4.76 10.77 17.30
C GLU A 185 4.69 11.40 15.90
N GLU A 186 4.92 10.62 14.84
CA GLU A 186 4.88 11.10 13.45
C GLU A 186 3.46 11.46 12.99
N VAL A 187 2.46 10.73 13.45
CA VAL A 187 1.05 10.99 13.09
C VAL A 187 0.46 12.15 13.91
N GLY A 188 0.98 12.38 15.11
CA GLY A 188 0.52 13.42 16.03
C GLY A 188 -0.84 13.14 16.69
N ARG A 189 -1.39 11.94 16.55
CA ARG A 189 -2.68 11.51 17.16
C ARG A 189 -2.77 9.98 17.28
N GLU A 190 -3.39 9.51 18.33
CA GLU A 190 -3.53 8.08 18.64
C GLU A 190 -4.91 7.52 18.24
N GLU A 191 -5.92 8.38 18.12
CA GLU A 191 -7.34 7.98 18.11
C GLU A 191 -7.77 7.19 16.87
N ASN A 192 -7.04 7.29 15.76
CA ASN A 192 -7.41 6.70 14.48
C ASN A 192 -6.38 5.68 13.96
N ILE A 193 -5.59 5.10 14.86
CA ILE A 193 -4.61 4.08 14.50
C ILE A 193 -5.08 2.72 14.99
N SER A 194 -5.29 1.82 14.03
CA SER A 194 -5.56 0.42 14.29
C SER A 194 -4.33 -0.40 13.96
N PHE A 195 -3.99 -1.39 14.78
CA PHE A 195 -2.85 -2.24 14.49
C PHE A 195 -3.18 -3.72 14.67
N GLY A 196 -2.48 -4.55 13.91
CA GLY A 196 -2.51 -5.99 14.03
C GLY A 196 -1.11 -6.57 14.07
N MET A 197 -0.98 -7.78 14.62
CA MET A 197 0.29 -8.47 14.75
C MET A 197 0.18 -9.92 14.36
N ALA A 198 1.06 -10.36 13.46
CA ALA A 198 1.24 -11.74 13.04
C ALA A 198 2.68 -12.23 13.31
N LEU A 199 2.84 -13.53 13.56
CA LEU A 199 4.13 -14.18 13.74
C LEU A 199 4.37 -15.23 12.66
#